data_34f341ab50e735edb9ba5e91d5299d34
#
_entry.id   34f341ab50e735edb9ba5e91d5299d34
#
_cell.length_a   1.000
_cell.length_b   1.000
_cell.length_c   1.000
_cell.angle_alpha   90.00
_cell.angle_beta   90.00
_cell.angle_gamma   90.00
#
_symmetry.space_group_name_H-M   'P 1'
#
loop_
_entity.id
_entity.type
_entity.pdbx_description
1 polymer ?
#
loop_
_entity_poly.entity_id
_entity_poly.type
_entity_poly.pdbx_seq_one_letter_code
_entity_poly.pdbx_strand_id
1 'polypeptide(L)'
;MAHDVRADFPRSQELLICRLHRGPFSSAIMRLRLPLLACVVLVFSLGLRLPAAETHAATRAAFLKLLDRPRVPLAAEVGTTSELKEELVEIAFSYAAEAGQRVPGIIVKPTSSSASSPSSAYVRRPVVIVLHGTGGNKEGERALLIDYARAGFVGVAIDGRYHGARAKGGKAAKASEYVDAILQTFRTGQEYPFFFDTAWDVMRLIDYLETRDDVDPRRIGAIGFSKGGIELYLAAAADPRIAVAVPCIGVQSFRWATDHDSWQSRIGTVQAAFNAAAQDSGVTNPGADFVRTFYARVAPGIDAAFDGPAMLPLIAPRPLLAINGEIDARTPMPGLKLCAEAARSAYHTAGADNKFVLRVQPNTGHKVNPDSMVAAREWLVRWLQP
;
A
#
# COMPACT_ATOMS: atom_id res chain seq x y z
N MET A 1 33.81 26.11 -38.82
CA MET A 1 34.71 27.10 -38.20
C MET A 1 34.83 26.74 -36.73
N ALA A 2 35.99 26.26 -36.37
CA ALA A 2 36.36 25.84 -35.04
C ALA A 2 36.81 27.05 -34.22
N HIS A 3 36.47 27.10 -32.95
CA HIS A 3 37.29 27.84 -31.97
C HIS A 3 37.36 27.00 -30.68
N ASP A 4 38.56 26.50 -30.55
CA ASP A 4 39.17 25.87 -29.38
C ASP A 4 39.65 26.99 -28.43
N VAL A 5 39.33 26.91 -27.13
CA VAL A 5 39.99 27.72 -26.11
C VAL A 5 40.33 26.82 -24.92
N ARG A 6 41.60 26.43 -24.86
CA ARG A 6 42.27 25.92 -23.67
C ARG A 6 42.63 27.10 -22.77
N ALA A 7 42.55 26.94 -21.46
CA ALA A 7 43.29 27.72 -20.48
C ALA A 7 43.59 26.89 -19.24
N ASP A 8 44.76 26.78 -19.06
CA ASP A 8 45.88 26.44 -18.17
C ASP A 8 45.60 26.47 -16.66
N PHE A 9 46.18 25.44 -16.02
CA PHE A 9 46.49 25.35 -14.59
C PHE A 9 47.84 26.08 -14.27
N PRO A 10 48.05 26.56 -13.05
CA PRO A 10 49.38 26.50 -12.44
C PRO A 10 49.42 25.63 -11.16
N ARG A 11 50.48 24.80 -11.11
CA ARG A 11 51.03 24.14 -9.93
C ARG A 11 52.01 25.11 -9.19
N SER A 12 52.03 24.99 -7.88
CA SER A 12 53.24 25.09 -7.02
C SER A 12 52.83 24.84 -5.57
N GLN A 13 53.19 23.72 -4.95
CA GLN A 13 54.38 23.45 -4.12
C GLN A 13 54.63 24.51 -3.06
N GLU A 14 54.54 24.08 -1.78
CA GLU A 14 55.68 24.17 -0.85
C GLU A 14 55.45 23.30 0.41
N LEU A 15 56.46 22.45 0.65
CA LEU A 15 56.68 21.69 1.89
C LEU A 15 57.18 22.65 2.97
N LEU A 16 56.70 22.51 4.20
CA LEU A 16 57.44 23.03 5.36
C LEU A 16 57.63 21.92 6.40
N ILE A 17 58.87 21.43 6.47
CA ILE A 17 59.39 20.52 7.48
C ILE A 17 59.78 21.37 8.71
N CYS A 18 59.20 21.05 9.86
CA CYS A 18 59.82 21.50 11.13
C CYS A 18 60.16 20.28 11.97
N ARG A 19 61.49 20.05 12.04
CA ARG A 19 62.19 19.28 13.09
C ARG A 19 62.10 20.08 14.37
N LEU A 20 61.96 19.42 15.52
CA LEU A 20 62.70 19.73 16.76
C LEU A 20 62.41 18.70 17.88
N HIS A 21 63.48 18.10 18.28
CA HIS A 21 64.10 17.88 19.61
C HIS A 21 63.49 16.77 20.48
N ARG A 22 64.38 15.79 20.58
CA ARG A 22 64.37 14.75 21.65
C ARG A 22 64.95 15.33 22.92
N GLY A 23 64.29 15.10 24.05
CA GLY A 23 64.87 15.18 25.39
C GLY A 23 64.24 14.10 26.26
N PRO A 24 65.08 13.42 27.10
CA PRO A 24 64.59 12.20 27.79
C PRO A 24 64.15 12.54 29.21
N PHE A 25 63.02 12.01 29.64
CA PHE A 25 62.68 11.84 31.06
C PHE A 25 61.84 10.62 31.35
N SER A 26 62.51 9.71 32.05
CA SER A 26 62.03 8.89 33.16
C SER A 26 60.75 8.14 33.11
N SER A 27 60.93 6.84 32.99
CA SER A 27 60.03 5.79 33.36
C SER A 27 59.68 5.82 34.86
N ALA A 28 58.45 6.02 35.24
CA ALA A 28 57.79 5.33 36.36
C ALA A 28 56.33 5.81 36.49
N ILE A 29 55.47 4.87 36.82
CA ILE A 29 54.08 5.07 37.27
C ILE A 29 53.05 5.43 36.17
N MET A 30 52.56 4.39 35.47
CA MET A 30 51.11 4.31 35.11
C MET A 30 50.74 2.91 34.59
N ARG A 31 50.76 1.94 35.47
CA ARG A 31 50.03 0.71 35.29
C ARG A 31 48.93 0.71 36.33
N LEU A 32 47.72 1.04 35.93
CA LEU A 32 46.44 0.58 36.47
C LEU A 32 45.32 1.59 36.25
N ARG A 33 44.80 1.71 35.05
CA ARG A 33 43.47 2.27 34.79
C ARG A 33 43.04 2.14 33.33
N LEU A 34 43.04 0.91 32.77
CA LEU A 34 42.54 0.69 31.42
C LEU A 34 41.72 -0.60 31.25
N PRO A 35 40.77 -0.92 32.17
CA PRO A 35 39.70 -1.80 31.67
C PRO A 35 38.27 -1.21 31.75
N LEU A 36 38.04 -0.04 32.40
CA LEU A 36 36.67 0.48 32.53
C LEU A 36 36.20 1.30 31.33
N LEU A 37 37.09 1.94 30.55
CA LEU A 37 36.69 2.72 29.39
C LEU A 37 36.40 1.86 28.15
N ALA A 38 37.03 0.70 28.01
CA ALA A 38 36.77 -0.21 26.90
C ALA A 38 35.42 -0.92 27.01
N CYS A 39 34.93 -1.20 28.23
CA CYS A 39 33.60 -1.78 28.44
C CYS A 39 32.45 -0.78 28.18
N VAL A 40 32.66 0.52 28.44
CA VAL A 40 31.64 1.53 28.21
C VAL A 40 31.46 1.86 26.73
N VAL A 41 32.54 1.81 25.93
CA VAL A 41 32.47 2.02 24.48
C VAL A 41 31.90 0.79 23.75
N LEU A 42 32.09 -0.42 24.27
CA LEU A 42 31.50 -1.64 23.67
C LEU A 42 29.99 -1.81 23.98
N VAL A 43 29.49 -1.20 25.06
CA VAL A 43 28.05 -1.24 25.39
C VAL A 43 27.24 -0.21 24.59
N PHE A 44 27.88 0.87 24.09
CA PHE A 44 27.20 1.84 23.21
C PHE A 44 27.19 1.48 21.72
N SER A 45 27.95 0.48 21.29
CA SER A 45 27.95 0.00 19.89
C SER A 45 27.11 -1.26 19.65
N LEU A 46 26.59 -1.91 20.71
CA LEU A 46 25.48 -2.85 20.59
C LEU A 46 24.16 -2.05 20.63
N GLY A 47 23.87 -1.30 19.59
CA GLY A 47 22.50 -0.88 19.31
C GLY A 47 21.67 -2.16 19.23
N LEU A 48 20.88 -2.44 20.27
CA LEU A 48 19.88 -3.52 20.29
C LEU A 48 19.00 -3.35 19.05
N ARG A 49 19.39 -3.97 17.94
CA ARG A 49 18.47 -4.12 16.81
C ARG A 49 17.43 -5.11 17.27
N LEU A 50 16.24 -4.61 17.57
CA LEU A 50 15.08 -5.48 17.77
C LEU A 50 15.02 -6.49 16.60
N PRO A 51 14.70 -7.75 16.86
CA PRO A 51 14.48 -8.72 15.80
C PRO A 51 13.48 -8.16 14.78
N ALA A 52 13.68 -8.44 13.50
CA ALA A 52 12.81 -7.93 12.42
C ALA A 52 11.33 -8.25 12.70
N ALA A 53 11.03 -9.39 13.29
CA ALA A 53 9.67 -9.79 13.67
C ALA A 53 9.04 -8.85 14.72
N GLU A 54 9.80 -8.40 15.72
CA GLU A 54 9.32 -7.44 16.72
C GLU A 54 9.08 -6.07 16.11
N THR A 55 9.96 -5.63 15.18
CA THR A 55 9.77 -4.40 14.44
C THR A 55 8.51 -4.46 13.56
N HIS A 56 8.26 -5.57 12.87
CA HIS A 56 7.06 -5.77 12.06
C HIS A 56 5.78 -5.77 12.89
N ALA A 57 5.79 -6.44 14.05
CA ALA A 57 4.66 -6.43 14.97
C ALA A 57 4.37 -5.02 15.51
N ALA A 58 5.40 -4.26 15.87
CA ALA A 58 5.27 -2.88 16.33
C ALA A 58 4.72 -1.96 15.22
N THR A 59 5.22 -2.08 13.98
CA THR A 59 4.72 -1.30 12.83
C THR A 59 3.25 -1.60 12.56
N ARG A 60 2.85 -2.88 12.55
CA ARG A 60 1.44 -3.27 12.39
C ARG A 60 0.57 -2.70 13.52
N ALA A 61 1.00 -2.81 14.77
CA ALA A 61 0.27 -2.28 15.92
C ALA A 61 0.10 -0.76 15.84
N ALA A 62 1.14 -0.03 15.44
CA ALA A 62 1.09 1.41 15.24
C ALA A 62 0.12 1.78 14.10
N PHE A 63 0.15 1.04 12.99
CA PHE A 63 -0.78 1.27 11.88
C PHE A 63 -2.23 0.96 12.26
N LEU A 64 -2.47 -0.16 12.96
CA LEU A 64 -3.80 -0.49 13.48
C LEU A 64 -4.32 0.59 14.43
N LYS A 65 -3.46 1.15 15.29
CA LYS A 65 -3.85 2.28 16.17
C LYS A 65 -4.23 3.53 15.37
N LEU A 66 -3.57 3.80 14.24
CA LEU A 66 -3.94 4.91 13.36
C LEU A 66 -5.30 4.66 12.66
N LEU A 67 -5.57 3.41 12.30
CA LEU A 67 -6.85 3.01 11.68
C LEU A 67 -7.98 2.84 12.70
N ASP A 68 -7.66 2.76 14.00
CA ASP A 68 -8.65 2.43 15.05
C ASP A 68 -9.77 3.45 15.10
N ARG A 69 -10.98 2.96 14.90
CA ARG A 69 -12.22 3.72 14.94
C ARG A 69 -13.27 2.97 15.76
N PRO A 70 -14.22 3.66 16.38
CA PRO A 70 -15.33 3.01 17.05
C PRO A 70 -16.05 2.05 16.11
N ARG A 71 -16.04 0.75 16.45
CA ARG A 71 -16.76 -0.25 15.67
C ARG A 71 -18.26 -0.08 15.89
N VAL A 72 -18.98 0.19 14.81
CA VAL A 72 -20.45 0.21 14.80
C VAL A 72 -20.99 -1.13 14.30
N PRO A 73 -22.25 -1.51 14.59
CA PRO A 73 -22.90 -2.63 13.95
C PRO A 73 -22.80 -2.50 12.43
N LEU A 74 -22.58 -3.59 11.71
CA LEU A 74 -22.46 -3.59 10.24
C LEU A 74 -23.74 -3.07 9.57
N ALA A 75 -24.92 -3.29 10.20
CA ALA A 75 -26.21 -2.91 9.66
C ALA A 75 -26.28 -3.21 8.15
N ALA A 76 -25.86 -4.44 7.78
CA ALA A 76 -25.75 -4.83 6.39
C ALA A 76 -27.13 -4.86 5.71
N GLU A 77 -27.20 -4.32 4.51
CA GLU A 77 -28.41 -4.32 3.68
C GLU A 77 -28.10 -5.02 2.36
N VAL A 78 -28.97 -5.92 1.98
CA VAL A 78 -28.98 -6.55 0.65
C VAL A 78 -29.98 -5.81 -0.20
N GLY A 79 -29.49 -5.25 -1.31
CA GLY A 79 -30.30 -4.49 -2.26
C GLY A 79 -30.83 -5.36 -3.40
N THR A 80 -30.83 -4.81 -4.61
CA THR A 80 -31.31 -5.51 -5.81
C THR A 80 -30.43 -6.71 -6.12
N THR A 81 -31.10 -7.80 -6.53
CA THR A 81 -30.49 -8.99 -7.12
C THR A 81 -30.88 -9.05 -8.59
N SER A 82 -29.90 -9.20 -9.47
CA SER A 82 -30.07 -9.27 -10.91
C SER A 82 -29.44 -10.55 -11.45
N GLU A 83 -30.20 -11.32 -12.23
CA GLU A 83 -29.61 -12.44 -12.95
C GLU A 83 -28.73 -11.94 -14.09
N LEU A 84 -27.58 -12.57 -14.23
CA LEU A 84 -26.64 -12.37 -15.32
C LEU A 84 -26.65 -13.61 -16.22
N LYS A 85 -26.00 -13.50 -17.38
CA LYS A 85 -25.78 -14.67 -18.23
C LYS A 85 -24.91 -15.72 -17.52
N GLU A 86 -24.97 -16.97 -18.03
CA GLU A 86 -24.09 -18.07 -17.58
C GLU A 86 -24.31 -18.46 -16.10
N GLU A 87 -25.56 -18.45 -15.67
CA GLU A 87 -25.92 -18.83 -14.29
C GLU A 87 -25.18 -18.02 -13.21
N LEU A 88 -24.92 -16.75 -13.47
CA LEU A 88 -24.38 -15.82 -12.51
C LEU A 88 -25.46 -14.89 -11.96
N VAL A 89 -25.21 -14.36 -10.76
CA VAL A 89 -26.08 -13.37 -10.12
C VAL A 89 -25.25 -12.20 -9.61
N GLU A 90 -25.74 -10.99 -9.83
CA GLU A 90 -25.22 -9.77 -9.21
C GLU A 90 -26.13 -9.35 -8.07
N ILE A 91 -25.55 -9.05 -6.91
CA ILE A 91 -26.26 -8.64 -5.70
C ILE A 91 -25.68 -7.31 -5.26
N ALA A 92 -26.49 -6.27 -5.22
CA ALA A 92 -26.13 -5.02 -4.58
C ALA A 92 -26.22 -5.19 -3.06
N PHE A 93 -25.28 -4.59 -2.34
CA PHE A 93 -25.27 -4.60 -0.88
C PHE A 93 -24.67 -3.30 -0.31
N SER A 94 -24.84 -3.10 0.97
CA SER A 94 -24.11 -2.06 1.70
C SER A 94 -23.95 -2.45 3.16
N TYR A 95 -22.95 -1.86 3.83
CA TYR A 95 -22.68 -2.03 5.25
C TYR A 95 -22.18 -0.73 5.87
N ALA A 96 -22.26 -0.60 7.20
CA ALA A 96 -21.69 0.51 7.92
C ALA A 96 -20.21 0.19 8.31
N ALA A 97 -19.28 0.99 7.84
CA ALA A 97 -17.89 0.89 8.24
C ALA A 97 -17.61 1.64 9.54
N GLU A 98 -18.26 2.79 9.71
CA GLU A 98 -18.25 3.62 10.92
C GLU A 98 -19.53 4.47 10.98
N ALA A 99 -19.71 5.24 12.05
CA ALA A 99 -20.89 6.10 12.20
C ALA A 99 -21.00 7.09 11.03
N GLY A 100 -22.16 7.09 10.34
CA GLY A 100 -22.41 7.96 9.19
C GLY A 100 -21.68 7.56 7.90
N GLN A 101 -20.86 6.50 7.90
CA GLN A 101 -20.13 6.04 6.72
C GLN A 101 -20.62 4.68 6.25
N ARG A 102 -21.53 4.71 5.28
CA ARG A 102 -22.04 3.52 4.63
C ARG A 102 -21.26 3.19 3.37
N VAL A 103 -20.88 1.93 3.20
CA VAL A 103 -20.09 1.43 2.08
C VAL A 103 -20.99 0.61 1.15
N PRO A 104 -21.32 1.10 -0.03
CA PRO A 104 -22.04 0.34 -1.05
C PRO A 104 -21.08 -0.57 -1.81
N GLY A 105 -21.56 -1.78 -2.14
CA GLY A 105 -20.83 -2.78 -2.89
C GLY A 105 -21.70 -3.57 -3.84
N ILE A 106 -21.07 -4.36 -4.71
CA ILE A 106 -21.69 -5.38 -5.54
C ILE A 106 -20.98 -6.71 -5.36
N ILE A 107 -21.73 -7.79 -5.35
CA ILE A 107 -21.26 -9.16 -5.36
C ILE A 107 -21.67 -9.79 -6.68
N VAL A 108 -20.75 -10.48 -7.37
CA VAL A 108 -21.07 -11.35 -8.50
C VAL A 108 -20.64 -12.77 -8.15
N LYS A 109 -21.54 -13.72 -8.28
CA LYS A 109 -21.29 -15.12 -7.93
C LYS A 109 -22.10 -16.08 -8.81
N PRO A 110 -21.71 -17.37 -8.90
CA PRO A 110 -22.56 -18.40 -9.49
C PRO A 110 -23.90 -18.53 -8.74
N THR A 111 -24.99 -18.77 -9.48
CA THR A 111 -26.26 -19.19 -8.87
C THR A 111 -26.10 -20.55 -8.20
N SER A 112 -26.88 -20.83 -7.16
CA SER A 112 -26.78 -22.09 -6.38
C SER A 112 -27.28 -23.32 -7.11
N SER A 113 -27.74 -23.21 -8.37
CA SER A 113 -28.42 -24.28 -9.11
C SER A 113 -27.50 -25.39 -9.65
N SER A 114 -26.16 -25.28 -9.54
CA SER A 114 -25.23 -26.33 -10.01
C SER A 114 -24.96 -27.47 -9.01
N ALA A 115 -25.68 -27.53 -7.89
CA ALA A 115 -25.61 -28.67 -6.96
C ALA A 115 -26.63 -29.75 -7.36
N SER A 116 -26.22 -30.67 -8.21
CA SER A 116 -26.93 -31.90 -8.55
C SER A 116 -26.99 -32.93 -7.39
N SER A 117 -27.03 -32.48 -6.14
CA SER A 117 -27.14 -33.36 -4.96
C SER A 117 -28.10 -32.78 -3.92
N PRO A 118 -29.06 -33.57 -3.42
CA PRO A 118 -30.07 -33.11 -2.44
C PRO A 118 -29.54 -32.87 -1.02
N SER A 119 -28.27 -33.03 -0.72
CA SER A 119 -27.71 -32.62 0.55
C SER A 119 -27.23 -31.19 0.45
N SER A 120 -28.10 -30.23 0.70
CA SER A 120 -27.89 -28.79 0.60
C SER A 120 -27.00 -28.22 1.73
N ALA A 121 -25.75 -28.65 1.82
CA ALA A 121 -24.76 -27.82 2.48
C ALA A 121 -24.39 -26.70 1.51
N TYR A 122 -24.64 -25.46 1.86
CA TYR A 122 -24.19 -24.30 1.08
C TYR A 122 -22.69 -24.47 0.79
N VAL A 123 -22.35 -24.54 -0.51
CA VAL A 123 -20.93 -24.60 -0.90
C VAL A 123 -20.32 -23.24 -0.61
N ARG A 124 -19.53 -23.14 0.47
CA ARG A 124 -18.77 -21.94 0.79
C ARG A 124 -17.67 -21.74 -0.24
N ARG A 125 -17.67 -20.59 -0.88
CA ARG A 125 -16.75 -20.24 -1.96
C ARG A 125 -15.68 -19.27 -1.48
N PRO A 126 -14.47 -19.32 -2.05
CA PRO A 126 -13.48 -18.30 -1.84
C PRO A 126 -13.92 -16.97 -2.45
N VAL A 127 -13.38 -15.87 -1.92
CA VAL A 127 -13.72 -14.51 -2.32
C VAL A 127 -12.55 -13.83 -3.01
N VAL A 128 -12.82 -13.03 -4.03
CA VAL A 128 -11.89 -12.04 -4.56
C VAL A 128 -12.51 -10.65 -4.43
N ILE A 129 -11.90 -9.82 -3.58
CA ILE A 129 -12.22 -8.40 -3.45
C ILE A 129 -11.47 -7.63 -4.56
N VAL A 130 -12.17 -6.75 -5.27
CA VAL A 130 -11.59 -5.89 -6.32
C VAL A 130 -11.71 -4.43 -5.91
N LEU A 131 -10.58 -3.73 -5.83
CA LEU A 131 -10.50 -2.33 -5.45
C LEU A 131 -10.13 -1.46 -6.65
N HIS A 132 -11.00 -0.51 -6.98
CA HIS A 132 -10.84 0.40 -8.11
C HIS A 132 -9.77 1.48 -7.89
N GLY A 133 -9.25 2.05 -8.97
CA GLY A 133 -8.35 3.19 -8.94
C GLY A 133 -9.06 4.53 -8.69
N THR A 134 -8.27 5.62 -8.61
CA THR A 134 -8.81 7.00 -8.49
C THR A 134 -9.78 7.31 -9.61
N GLY A 135 -10.96 7.83 -9.29
CA GLY A 135 -12.01 8.16 -10.24
C GLY A 135 -12.84 6.96 -10.72
N GLY A 136 -12.50 5.73 -10.29
CA GLY A 136 -13.29 4.52 -10.55
C GLY A 136 -14.45 4.35 -9.58
N ASN A 137 -15.14 3.22 -9.72
CA ASN A 137 -16.22 2.80 -8.84
C ASN A 137 -16.42 1.28 -8.95
N LYS A 138 -17.24 0.71 -8.08
CA LYS A 138 -17.52 -0.74 -8.06
C LYS A 138 -18.12 -1.27 -9.37
N GLU A 139 -18.95 -0.47 -10.06
CA GLU A 139 -19.54 -0.89 -11.33
C GLU A 139 -18.52 -1.01 -12.46
N GLY A 140 -17.44 -0.21 -12.40
CA GLY A 140 -16.31 -0.31 -13.34
C GLY A 140 -15.57 -1.64 -13.25
N GLU A 141 -15.63 -2.30 -12.09
CA GLU A 141 -14.99 -3.58 -11.84
C GLU A 141 -15.86 -4.80 -12.21
N ARG A 142 -17.14 -4.60 -12.63
CA ARG A 142 -18.11 -5.67 -12.92
C ARG A 142 -17.58 -6.74 -13.86
N ALA A 143 -16.89 -6.38 -14.93
CA ALA A 143 -16.37 -7.35 -15.88
C ALA A 143 -15.39 -8.32 -15.21
N LEU A 144 -14.51 -7.80 -14.36
CA LEU A 144 -13.54 -8.59 -13.61
C LEU A 144 -14.23 -9.47 -12.56
N LEU A 145 -15.28 -8.97 -11.90
CA LEU A 145 -16.08 -9.78 -10.96
C LEU A 145 -16.76 -10.96 -11.66
N ILE A 146 -17.27 -10.76 -12.88
CA ILE A 146 -17.85 -11.83 -13.72
C ILE A 146 -16.79 -12.87 -14.04
N ASP A 147 -15.58 -12.46 -14.42
CA ASP A 147 -14.48 -13.38 -14.73
C ASP A 147 -14.05 -14.22 -13.51
N TYR A 148 -14.04 -13.63 -12.32
CA TYR A 148 -13.79 -14.38 -11.09
C TYR A 148 -14.98 -15.29 -10.73
N ALA A 149 -16.21 -14.85 -10.92
CA ALA A 149 -17.39 -15.70 -10.69
C ALA A 149 -17.43 -16.93 -11.61
N ARG A 150 -17.05 -16.77 -12.89
CA ARG A 150 -16.86 -17.88 -13.84
C ARG A 150 -15.78 -18.87 -13.39
N ALA A 151 -14.78 -18.38 -12.67
CA ALA A 151 -13.75 -19.22 -12.07
C ALA A 151 -14.16 -19.85 -10.72
N GLY A 152 -15.40 -19.69 -10.28
CA GLY A 152 -15.93 -20.31 -9.07
C GLY A 152 -15.80 -19.45 -7.80
N PHE A 153 -15.33 -18.23 -7.90
CA PHE A 153 -15.24 -17.30 -6.77
C PHE A 153 -16.54 -16.54 -6.50
N VAL A 154 -16.61 -15.94 -5.32
CA VAL A 154 -17.48 -14.79 -5.05
C VAL A 154 -16.65 -13.53 -5.34
N GLY A 155 -16.96 -12.83 -6.44
CA GLY A 155 -16.33 -11.55 -6.77
C GLY A 155 -17.03 -10.41 -6.02
N VAL A 156 -16.28 -9.51 -5.39
CA VAL A 156 -16.81 -8.40 -4.58
C VAL A 156 -16.11 -7.11 -4.92
N ALA A 157 -16.83 -6.04 -5.17
CA ALA A 157 -16.28 -4.70 -5.29
C ALA A 157 -17.05 -3.69 -4.43
N ILE A 158 -16.35 -2.70 -3.88
CA ILE A 158 -16.92 -1.60 -3.10
C ILE A 158 -16.53 -0.26 -3.68
N ASP A 159 -17.32 0.79 -3.38
CA ASP A 159 -16.90 2.15 -3.64
C ASP A 159 -15.98 2.66 -2.53
N GLY A 160 -14.78 3.12 -2.91
CA GLY A 160 -13.89 3.84 -2.00
C GLY A 160 -14.49 5.18 -1.54
N ARG A 161 -13.88 5.80 -0.54
CA ARG A 161 -14.33 7.10 -0.02
C ARG A 161 -14.40 8.15 -1.13
N TYR A 162 -15.53 8.85 -1.18
CA TYR A 162 -15.81 9.92 -2.17
C TYR A 162 -15.76 9.46 -3.63
N HIS A 163 -16.06 8.18 -3.87
CA HIS A 163 -16.15 7.59 -5.20
C HIS A 163 -17.52 6.90 -5.39
N GLY A 164 -17.93 6.75 -6.65
CA GLY A 164 -19.13 6.03 -7.00
C GLY A 164 -20.39 6.55 -6.27
N ALA A 165 -21.15 5.67 -5.63
CA ALA A 165 -22.35 6.03 -4.89
C ALA A 165 -22.08 6.78 -3.56
N ARG A 166 -20.81 6.89 -3.14
CA ARG A 166 -20.40 7.65 -1.94
C ARG A 166 -20.06 9.11 -2.26
N ALA A 167 -20.00 9.48 -3.52
CA ALA A 167 -19.87 10.86 -3.94
C ALA A 167 -21.26 11.50 -4.09
N LYS A 168 -21.41 12.79 -3.77
CA LYS A 168 -22.70 13.51 -3.84
C LYS A 168 -23.30 13.49 -5.24
N GLY A 169 -22.45 13.49 -6.28
CA GLY A 169 -22.85 13.34 -7.68
C GLY A 169 -23.13 11.89 -8.10
N GLY A 170 -23.03 10.91 -7.20
CA GLY A 170 -23.19 9.48 -7.49
C GLY A 170 -22.25 9.00 -8.59
N LYS A 171 -22.74 8.15 -9.50
CA LYS A 171 -21.92 7.60 -10.62
C LYS A 171 -21.37 8.67 -11.58
N ALA A 172 -21.94 9.86 -11.60
CA ALA A 172 -21.48 10.99 -12.42
C ALA A 172 -20.45 11.86 -11.70
N ALA A 173 -20.18 11.61 -10.41
CA ALA A 173 -19.21 12.38 -9.64
C ALA A 173 -17.81 12.24 -10.25
N LYS A 174 -17.21 13.38 -10.54
CA LYS A 174 -15.81 13.45 -10.95
C LYS A 174 -14.93 13.28 -9.73
N ALA A 175 -13.65 12.91 -9.92
CA ALA A 175 -12.65 12.82 -8.86
C ALA A 175 -12.47 14.11 -8.01
N SER A 176 -13.16 15.20 -8.36
CA SER A 176 -13.12 16.49 -7.63
C SER A 176 -13.55 16.36 -6.18
N GLU A 177 -14.63 15.64 -5.87
CA GLU A 177 -15.08 15.47 -4.46
C GLU A 177 -14.05 14.74 -3.61
N TYR A 178 -13.35 13.77 -4.18
CA TYR A 178 -12.25 13.09 -3.51
C TYR A 178 -11.08 14.04 -3.24
N VAL A 179 -10.74 14.90 -4.22
CA VAL A 179 -9.69 15.91 -4.08
C VAL A 179 -10.07 16.94 -3.01
N ASP A 180 -11.33 17.41 -3.01
CA ASP A 180 -11.86 18.36 -2.02
C ASP A 180 -11.83 17.76 -0.60
N ALA A 181 -12.16 16.46 -0.47
CA ALA A 181 -12.09 15.74 0.81
C ALA A 181 -10.65 15.66 1.35
N ILE A 182 -9.65 15.43 0.48
CA ILE A 182 -8.24 15.44 0.87
C ILE A 182 -7.79 16.83 1.34
N LEU A 183 -8.23 17.90 0.65
CA LEU A 183 -7.96 19.25 1.11
C LEU A 183 -8.60 19.53 2.46
N GLN A 184 -9.83 19.05 2.66
CA GLN A 184 -10.50 19.18 3.96
C GLN A 184 -9.76 18.42 5.06
N THR A 185 -9.23 17.23 4.77
CA THR A 185 -8.34 16.50 5.70
C THR A 185 -7.11 17.33 6.05
N PHE A 186 -6.47 17.95 5.08
CA PHE A 186 -5.31 18.83 5.32
C PHE A 186 -5.65 19.96 6.29
N ARG A 187 -6.83 20.56 6.15
CA ARG A 187 -7.31 21.69 6.99
C ARG A 187 -7.70 21.27 8.40
N THR A 188 -8.36 20.12 8.54
CA THR A 188 -9.02 19.73 9.80
C THR A 188 -8.30 18.61 10.57
N GLY A 189 -7.52 17.78 9.89
CA GLY A 189 -6.94 16.55 10.42
C GLY A 189 -7.98 15.46 10.70
N GLN A 190 -9.19 15.59 10.15
CA GLN A 190 -10.28 14.62 10.27
C GLN A 190 -10.44 13.83 9.00
N GLU A 191 -10.74 12.52 9.12
CA GLU A 191 -10.80 11.55 8.03
C GLU A 191 -9.47 11.44 7.26
N TYR A 192 -9.24 10.32 6.64
CA TYR A 192 -8.04 10.04 5.83
C TYR A 192 -8.42 9.33 4.52
N PRO A 193 -9.23 9.98 3.66
CA PRO A 193 -9.75 9.37 2.42
C PRO A 193 -8.65 9.07 1.41
N PHE A 194 -7.45 9.63 1.60
CA PHE A 194 -6.36 9.44 0.66
C PHE A 194 -6.00 7.96 0.48
N PHE A 195 -5.99 7.16 1.58
CA PHE A 195 -5.87 5.70 1.52
C PHE A 195 -6.46 5.00 2.74
N PHE A 196 -6.31 5.57 3.94
CA PHE A 196 -6.49 4.85 5.19
C PHE A 196 -7.95 4.52 5.49
N ASP A 197 -8.85 5.42 5.11
CA ASP A 197 -10.28 5.17 5.31
C ASP A 197 -10.79 4.00 4.48
N THR A 198 -10.31 3.85 3.23
CA THR A 198 -10.69 2.69 2.41
C THR A 198 -10.02 1.42 2.93
N ALA A 199 -8.80 1.48 3.46
CA ALA A 199 -8.19 0.31 4.12
C ALA A 199 -9.05 -0.16 5.30
N TRP A 200 -9.57 0.76 6.12
CA TRP A 200 -10.55 0.46 7.16
C TRP A 200 -11.85 -0.13 6.60
N ASP A 201 -12.41 0.49 5.56
CA ASP A 201 -13.63 -0.01 4.90
C ASP A 201 -13.46 -1.46 4.42
N VAL A 202 -12.27 -1.83 3.89
CA VAL A 202 -11.96 -3.22 3.48
C VAL A 202 -11.93 -4.16 4.68
N MET A 203 -11.36 -3.75 5.83
CA MET A 203 -11.40 -4.57 7.04
C MET A 203 -12.85 -4.81 7.51
N ARG A 204 -13.70 -3.80 7.42
CA ARG A 204 -15.13 -3.91 7.74
C ARG A 204 -15.91 -4.73 6.68
N LEU A 205 -15.49 -4.68 5.39
CA LEU A 205 -16.00 -5.59 4.38
C LEU A 205 -15.74 -7.05 4.74
N ILE A 206 -14.54 -7.36 5.24
CA ILE A 206 -14.22 -8.72 5.67
C ILE A 206 -15.11 -9.14 6.85
N ASP A 207 -15.36 -8.25 7.83
CA ASP A 207 -16.31 -8.52 8.90
C ASP A 207 -17.71 -8.88 8.33
N TYR A 208 -18.17 -8.19 7.27
CA TYR A 208 -19.44 -8.51 6.59
C TYR A 208 -19.37 -9.86 5.85
N LEU A 209 -18.27 -10.12 5.11
CA LEU A 209 -18.12 -11.36 4.35
C LEU A 209 -18.11 -12.60 5.27
N GLU A 210 -17.56 -12.49 6.46
CA GLU A 210 -17.56 -13.56 7.47
C GLU A 210 -18.98 -13.89 7.98
N THR A 211 -19.95 -12.98 7.88
CA THR A 211 -21.35 -13.25 8.26
C THR A 211 -22.14 -14.01 7.19
N ARG A 212 -21.56 -14.23 6.01
CA ARG A 212 -22.25 -14.85 4.88
C ARG A 212 -22.05 -16.36 4.85
N ASP A 213 -23.15 -17.11 4.63
CA ASP A 213 -23.12 -18.56 4.58
C ASP A 213 -22.47 -19.12 3.30
N ASP A 214 -22.44 -18.32 2.22
CA ASP A 214 -21.90 -18.69 0.92
C ASP A 214 -20.40 -18.36 0.76
N VAL A 215 -19.74 -17.79 1.79
CA VAL A 215 -18.34 -17.38 1.80
C VAL A 215 -17.49 -18.31 2.68
N ASP A 216 -16.30 -18.70 2.20
CA ASP A 216 -15.27 -19.30 3.05
C ASP A 216 -14.36 -18.18 3.60
N PRO A 217 -14.46 -17.85 4.90
CA PRO A 217 -13.72 -16.74 5.49
C PRO A 217 -12.20 -16.97 5.55
N ARG A 218 -11.74 -18.21 5.34
CA ARG A 218 -10.31 -18.54 5.30
C ARG A 218 -9.69 -18.35 3.92
N ARG A 219 -10.52 -18.10 2.89
CA ARG A 219 -10.11 -18.01 1.50
C ARG A 219 -10.57 -16.67 0.88
N ILE A 220 -10.15 -15.55 1.51
CA ILE A 220 -10.42 -14.20 1.03
C ILE A 220 -9.14 -13.67 0.41
N GLY A 221 -9.14 -13.40 -0.89
CA GLY A 221 -8.09 -12.71 -1.60
C GLY A 221 -8.55 -11.36 -2.10
N ALA A 222 -7.61 -10.53 -2.53
CA ALA A 222 -7.94 -9.24 -3.09
C ALA A 222 -6.96 -8.82 -4.20
N ILE A 223 -7.48 -8.06 -5.18
CA ILE A 223 -6.73 -7.36 -6.21
C ILE A 223 -7.14 -5.90 -6.19
N GLY A 224 -6.19 -4.99 -6.41
CA GLY A 224 -6.49 -3.56 -6.43
C GLY A 224 -5.61 -2.82 -7.41
N PHE A 225 -6.14 -1.74 -8.02
CA PHE A 225 -5.49 -1.00 -9.08
C PHE A 225 -5.13 0.42 -8.65
N SER A 226 -3.89 0.85 -8.89
CA SER A 226 -3.41 2.20 -8.58
C SER A 226 -3.69 2.59 -7.11
N LYS A 227 -4.59 3.54 -6.85
CA LYS A 227 -5.08 3.87 -5.50
C LYS A 227 -5.57 2.61 -4.78
N GLY A 228 -6.41 1.78 -5.42
CA GLY A 228 -6.88 0.50 -4.87
C GLY A 228 -5.75 -0.50 -4.58
N GLY A 229 -4.64 -0.45 -5.34
CA GLY A 229 -3.45 -1.25 -5.06
C GLY A 229 -2.71 -0.80 -3.79
N ILE A 230 -2.67 0.51 -3.52
CA ILE A 230 -2.13 1.07 -2.27
C ILE A 230 -3.02 0.68 -1.09
N GLU A 231 -4.31 0.92 -1.20
CA GLU A 231 -5.31 0.57 -0.19
C GLU A 231 -5.27 -0.92 0.15
N LEU A 232 -5.09 -1.76 -0.87
CA LEU A 232 -4.97 -3.20 -0.70
C LEU A 232 -3.74 -3.61 0.11
N TYR A 233 -2.54 -3.16 -0.24
CA TYR A 233 -1.38 -3.60 0.53
C TYR A 233 -1.39 -3.05 1.96
N LEU A 234 -1.95 -1.86 2.18
CA LEU A 234 -2.16 -1.31 3.52
C LEU A 234 -3.18 -2.15 4.32
N ALA A 235 -4.32 -2.47 3.73
CA ALA A 235 -5.33 -3.34 4.35
C ALA A 235 -4.77 -4.74 4.63
N ALA A 236 -4.03 -5.34 3.68
CA ALA A 236 -3.42 -6.66 3.86
C ALA A 236 -2.32 -6.66 4.94
N ALA A 237 -1.56 -5.57 5.08
CA ALA A 237 -0.60 -5.40 6.17
C ALA A 237 -1.29 -5.32 7.54
N ALA A 238 -2.47 -4.68 7.61
CA ALA A 238 -3.26 -4.53 8.83
C ALA A 238 -4.05 -5.80 9.18
N ASP A 239 -4.74 -6.39 8.19
CA ASP A 239 -5.69 -7.49 8.41
C ASP A 239 -5.18 -8.83 7.83
N PRO A 240 -4.80 -9.78 8.70
CA PRO A 240 -4.29 -11.08 8.26
C PRO A 240 -5.35 -11.97 7.59
N ARG A 241 -6.63 -11.63 7.65
CA ARG A 241 -7.72 -12.38 6.99
C ARG A 241 -7.70 -12.23 5.47
N ILE A 242 -6.99 -11.22 4.93
CA ILE A 242 -6.67 -11.18 3.49
C ILE A 242 -5.59 -12.23 3.23
N ALA A 243 -6.02 -13.41 2.78
CA ALA A 243 -5.16 -14.57 2.59
C ALA A 243 -4.21 -14.42 1.39
N VAL A 244 -4.62 -13.71 0.34
CA VAL A 244 -3.83 -13.46 -0.89
C VAL A 244 -4.00 -12.02 -1.33
N ALA A 245 -2.91 -11.32 -1.67
CA ALA A 245 -2.97 -9.95 -2.13
C ALA A 245 -2.28 -9.76 -3.50
N VAL A 246 -2.94 -8.99 -4.39
CA VAL A 246 -2.42 -8.65 -5.72
C VAL A 246 -2.51 -7.12 -5.94
N PRO A 247 -1.63 -6.32 -5.32
CA PRO A 247 -1.57 -4.88 -5.58
C PRO A 247 -0.97 -4.62 -6.97
N CYS A 248 -1.75 -3.95 -7.82
CA CYS A 248 -1.38 -3.60 -9.19
C CYS A 248 -1.10 -2.09 -9.31
N ILE A 249 0.04 -1.72 -9.91
CA ILE A 249 0.44 -0.34 -10.24
C ILE A 249 0.26 0.65 -9.07
N GLY A 250 0.48 0.16 -7.84
CA GLY A 250 0.29 0.92 -6.61
C GLY A 250 1.46 0.83 -5.63
N VAL A 251 2.30 -0.21 -5.75
CA VAL A 251 3.43 -0.41 -4.84
C VAL A 251 4.54 0.59 -5.10
N GLN A 252 4.91 1.35 -4.07
CA GLN A 252 5.96 2.37 -4.17
C GLN A 252 6.53 2.73 -2.80
N SER A 253 7.69 3.40 -2.78
CA SER A 253 8.16 4.16 -1.63
C SER A 253 7.84 5.65 -1.82
N PHE A 254 6.98 6.17 -0.96
CA PHE A 254 6.64 7.60 -0.91
C PHE A 254 7.85 8.41 -0.43
N ARG A 255 8.61 7.86 0.54
CA ARG A 255 9.84 8.47 1.03
C ARG A 255 10.85 8.63 -0.10
N TRP A 256 11.15 7.54 -0.83
CA TRP A 256 12.10 7.62 -1.94
C TRP A 256 11.68 8.69 -2.96
N ALA A 257 10.40 8.70 -3.33
CA ALA A 257 9.88 9.68 -4.28
C ALA A 257 10.05 11.12 -3.79
N THR A 258 9.85 11.38 -2.50
CA THR A 258 10.04 12.70 -1.89
C THR A 258 11.52 13.08 -1.79
N ASP A 259 12.40 12.13 -1.40
CA ASP A 259 13.83 12.37 -1.23
C ASP A 259 14.57 12.56 -2.57
N HIS A 260 14.00 12.12 -3.70
CA HIS A 260 14.60 12.16 -5.03
C HIS A 260 13.81 13.04 -6.02
N ASP A 261 13.07 14.01 -5.52
CA ASP A 261 12.28 14.99 -6.30
C ASP A 261 11.35 14.35 -7.35
N SER A 262 10.85 13.16 -7.01
CA SER A 262 9.88 12.39 -7.82
C SER A 262 8.48 12.36 -7.19
N TRP A 263 8.21 13.24 -6.24
CA TRP A 263 6.97 13.29 -5.44
C TRP A 263 5.72 13.60 -6.28
N GLN A 264 5.87 14.25 -7.43
CA GLN A 264 4.78 14.50 -8.39
C GLN A 264 4.15 13.18 -8.86
N SER A 265 4.89 12.08 -8.81
CA SER A 265 4.40 10.74 -9.14
C SER A 265 3.07 10.42 -8.45
N ARG A 266 2.92 10.83 -7.19
CA ARG A 266 1.68 10.60 -6.42
C ARG A 266 0.88 11.89 -6.21
N ILE A 267 1.50 13.00 -5.85
CA ILE A 267 0.85 14.29 -5.67
C ILE A 267 0.08 14.71 -6.92
N GLY A 268 0.58 14.41 -8.12
CA GLY A 268 -0.13 14.65 -9.37
C GLY A 268 -1.53 14.02 -9.48
N THR A 269 -1.86 13.04 -8.65
CA THR A 269 -3.23 12.46 -8.58
C THR A 269 -4.20 13.32 -7.77
N VAL A 270 -3.69 14.22 -6.93
CA VAL A 270 -4.44 15.11 -6.04
C VAL A 270 -3.87 16.54 -6.09
N GLN A 271 -3.33 16.92 -7.25
CA GLN A 271 -2.60 18.18 -7.45
C GLN A 271 -3.37 19.41 -6.99
N ALA A 272 -4.69 19.46 -7.24
CA ALA A 272 -5.50 20.60 -6.86
C ALA A 272 -5.59 20.75 -5.32
N ALA A 273 -5.73 19.66 -4.58
CA ALA A 273 -5.70 19.67 -3.11
C ALA A 273 -4.32 20.13 -2.59
N PHE A 274 -3.25 19.62 -3.19
CA PHE A 274 -1.89 19.99 -2.81
C PHE A 274 -1.62 21.48 -3.05
N ASN A 275 -2.01 22.03 -4.21
CA ASN A 275 -1.83 23.44 -4.53
C ASN A 275 -2.64 24.34 -3.58
N ALA A 276 -3.89 23.97 -3.29
CA ALA A 276 -4.73 24.72 -2.37
C ALA A 276 -4.17 24.66 -0.92
N ALA A 277 -3.67 23.51 -0.49
CA ALA A 277 -3.00 23.36 0.80
C ALA A 277 -1.74 24.22 0.90
N ALA A 278 -0.94 24.30 -0.17
CA ALA A 278 0.22 25.20 -0.24
C ALA A 278 -0.19 26.66 -0.13
N GLN A 279 -1.23 27.07 -0.83
CA GLN A 279 -1.78 28.43 -0.75
C GLN A 279 -2.28 28.75 0.68
N ASP A 280 -3.05 27.84 1.30
CA ASP A 280 -3.53 28.01 2.67
C ASP A 280 -2.37 28.14 3.66
N SER A 281 -1.22 27.56 3.35
CA SER A 281 0.00 27.59 4.19
C SER A 281 0.94 28.73 3.83
N GLY A 282 0.62 29.59 2.84
CA GLY A 282 1.48 30.67 2.38
C GLY A 282 2.74 30.21 1.63
N VAL A 283 2.74 28.97 1.10
CA VAL A 283 3.88 28.40 0.37
C VAL A 283 3.71 28.63 -1.13
N THR A 284 4.56 29.46 -1.71
CA THR A 284 4.48 29.86 -3.14
C THR A 284 5.10 28.84 -4.09
N ASN A 285 6.17 28.15 -3.67
CA ASN A 285 6.88 27.15 -4.47
C ASN A 285 6.98 25.83 -3.66
N PRO A 286 5.92 25.05 -3.61
CA PRO A 286 5.90 23.82 -2.81
C PRO A 286 6.83 22.75 -3.41
N GLY A 287 7.80 22.29 -2.64
CA GLY A 287 8.75 21.21 -2.95
C GLY A 287 8.63 20.06 -1.97
N ALA A 288 9.67 19.25 -1.88
CA ALA A 288 9.73 18.05 -1.04
C ALA A 288 9.35 18.29 0.43
N ASP A 289 9.78 19.42 1.02
CA ASP A 289 9.45 19.73 2.42
C ASP A 289 7.95 19.98 2.63
N PHE A 290 7.30 20.64 1.67
CA PHE A 290 5.87 20.81 1.75
C PHE A 290 5.12 19.48 1.49
N VAL A 291 5.66 18.62 0.64
CA VAL A 291 5.11 17.25 0.44
C VAL A 291 5.10 16.48 1.74
N ARG A 292 6.17 16.52 2.54
CA ARG A 292 6.21 15.89 3.87
C ARG A 292 5.15 16.48 4.81
N THR A 293 5.02 17.81 4.80
CA THR A 293 3.98 18.51 5.58
C THR A 293 2.58 18.08 5.15
N PHE A 294 2.35 17.97 3.84
CA PHE A 294 1.08 17.54 3.28
C PHE A 294 0.76 16.08 3.66
N TYR A 295 1.71 15.15 3.47
CA TYR A 295 1.52 13.75 3.86
C TYR A 295 1.30 13.58 5.35
N ALA A 296 2.02 14.32 6.20
CA ALA A 296 1.83 14.26 7.65
C ALA A 296 0.38 14.60 8.07
N ARG A 297 -0.33 15.38 7.25
CA ARG A 297 -1.73 15.75 7.48
C ARG A 297 -2.73 14.80 6.83
N VAL A 298 -2.51 14.43 5.55
CA VAL A 298 -3.53 13.69 4.75
C VAL A 298 -3.35 12.17 4.78
N ALA A 299 -2.15 11.69 5.14
CA ALA A 299 -1.83 10.27 5.27
C ALA A 299 -0.65 10.10 6.25
N PRO A 300 -0.85 10.33 7.57
CA PRO A 300 0.22 10.35 8.55
C PRO A 300 1.12 9.12 8.49
N GLY A 301 2.44 9.34 8.33
CA GLY A 301 3.45 8.29 8.29
C GLY A 301 3.58 7.51 6.98
N ILE A 302 2.84 7.88 5.92
CA ILE A 302 2.88 7.16 4.63
C ILE A 302 4.25 7.24 3.95
N ASP A 303 5.03 8.29 4.19
CA ASP A 303 6.39 8.48 3.73
C ASP A 303 7.45 8.17 4.82
N ALA A 304 7.04 7.49 5.89
CA ALA A 304 7.87 7.18 7.05
C ALA A 304 7.60 5.76 7.58
N ALA A 305 6.91 5.65 8.73
CA ALA A 305 6.65 4.38 9.41
C ALA A 305 5.74 3.43 8.61
N PHE A 306 4.91 3.97 7.71
CA PHE A 306 3.92 3.21 6.91
C PHE A 306 4.22 3.28 5.40
N ASP A 307 5.46 3.58 5.01
CA ASP A 307 5.91 3.52 3.63
C ASP A 307 5.92 2.09 3.09
N GLY A 308 5.88 1.93 1.77
CA GLY A 308 5.85 0.62 1.12
C GLY A 308 6.90 -0.38 1.62
N PRO A 309 8.17 0.00 1.78
CA PRO A 309 9.21 -0.88 2.34
C PRO A 309 8.95 -1.34 3.78
N ALA A 310 8.16 -0.59 4.56
CA ALA A 310 7.78 -0.97 5.92
C ALA A 310 6.50 -1.83 5.95
N MET A 311 5.57 -1.60 5.01
CA MET A 311 4.25 -2.23 5.03
C MET A 311 4.18 -3.56 4.29
N LEU A 312 4.86 -3.72 3.13
CA LEU A 312 4.84 -4.96 2.37
C LEU A 312 5.38 -6.17 3.16
N PRO A 313 6.47 -6.05 3.94
CA PRO A 313 6.96 -7.14 4.79
C PRO A 313 5.92 -7.71 5.76
N LEU A 314 4.95 -6.88 6.20
CA LEU A 314 3.90 -7.30 7.13
C LEU A 314 2.92 -8.31 6.53
N ILE A 315 2.90 -8.47 5.20
CA ILE A 315 2.04 -9.42 4.52
C ILE A 315 2.61 -10.84 4.60
N ALA A 316 3.93 -10.97 4.71
CA ALA A 316 4.57 -12.29 4.82
C ALA A 316 4.01 -13.10 6.01
N PRO A 317 3.86 -14.43 5.87
CA PRO A 317 4.19 -15.31 4.73
C PRO A 317 3.00 -15.54 3.75
N ARG A 318 1.98 -14.69 3.74
CA ARG A 318 0.80 -14.82 2.85
C ARG A 318 1.18 -14.49 1.40
N PRO A 319 0.61 -15.19 0.39
CA PRO A 319 0.92 -14.94 -1.02
C PRO A 319 0.70 -13.48 -1.44
N LEU A 320 1.72 -12.87 -2.05
CA LEU A 320 1.74 -11.50 -2.51
C LEU A 320 2.31 -11.43 -3.94
N LEU A 321 1.51 -10.98 -4.89
CA LEU A 321 1.94 -10.69 -6.27
C LEU A 321 1.82 -9.19 -6.53
N ALA A 322 2.92 -8.46 -6.55
CA ALA A 322 2.94 -7.05 -6.94
C ALA A 322 3.15 -6.94 -8.46
N ILE A 323 2.30 -6.16 -9.14
CA ILE A 323 2.37 -5.94 -10.60
C ILE A 323 2.57 -4.46 -10.87
N ASN A 324 3.65 -4.09 -11.56
CA ASN A 324 3.94 -2.70 -11.90
C ASN A 324 4.50 -2.56 -13.32
N GLY A 325 4.28 -1.41 -13.96
CA GLY A 325 4.91 -1.07 -15.23
C GLY A 325 6.36 -0.62 -15.02
N GLU A 326 7.24 -0.98 -15.96
CA GLU A 326 8.66 -0.62 -15.92
C GLU A 326 8.89 0.90 -15.99
N ILE A 327 8.11 1.58 -16.83
CA ILE A 327 8.19 3.03 -17.05
C ILE A 327 6.98 3.76 -16.45
N ASP A 328 6.40 3.21 -15.37
CA ASP A 328 5.28 3.84 -14.68
C ASP A 328 5.76 5.06 -13.87
N ALA A 329 5.47 6.25 -14.35
CA ALA A 329 5.83 7.49 -13.69
C ALA A 329 5.13 7.70 -12.33
N ARG A 330 4.04 6.97 -12.04
CA ARG A 330 3.32 7.05 -10.75
C ARG A 330 3.89 6.14 -9.68
N THR A 331 4.68 5.13 -10.08
CA THR A 331 5.35 4.19 -9.19
C THR A 331 6.81 4.03 -9.62
N PRO A 332 7.66 5.06 -9.38
CA PRO A 332 9.04 5.09 -9.84
C PRO A 332 9.80 3.81 -9.46
N MET A 333 10.48 3.23 -10.45
CA MET A 333 11.15 1.93 -10.34
C MET A 333 12.14 1.82 -9.16
N PRO A 334 12.96 2.84 -8.82
CA PRO A 334 13.87 2.72 -7.68
C PRO A 334 13.11 2.56 -6.35
N GLY A 335 12.04 3.33 -6.13
CA GLY A 335 11.19 3.21 -4.94
C GLY A 335 10.47 1.85 -4.89
N LEU A 336 10.01 1.34 -6.04
CA LEU A 336 9.43 -0.01 -6.15
C LEU A 336 10.44 -1.11 -5.79
N LYS A 337 11.69 -0.98 -6.23
CA LYS A 337 12.75 -1.95 -5.90
C LYS A 337 13.01 -2.01 -4.40
N LEU A 338 13.04 -0.88 -3.68
CA LEU A 338 13.17 -0.87 -2.22
C LEU A 338 12.05 -1.64 -1.53
N CYS A 339 10.80 -1.45 -1.99
CA CYS A 339 9.65 -2.21 -1.48
C CYS A 339 9.83 -3.72 -1.71
N ALA A 340 10.25 -4.10 -2.91
CA ALA A 340 10.43 -5.50 -3.28
C ALA A 340 11.57 -6.17 -2.51
N GLU A 341 12.67 -5.47 -2.28
CA GLU A 341 13.81 -5.97 -1.49
C GLU A 341 13.40 -6.22 -0.03
N ALA A 342 12.70 -5.27 0.58
CA ALA A 342 12.18 -5.41 1.93
C ALA A 342 11.20 -6.60 2.04
N ALA A 343 10.28 -6.73 1.08
CA ALA A 343 9.36 -7.86 1.02
C ALA A 343 10.12 -9.19 0.86
N ARG A 344 11.04 -9.32 -0.11
CA ARG A 344 11.84 -10.54 -0.31
C ARG A 344 12.56 -10.97 0.96
N SER A 345 13.19 -10.02 1.67
CA SER A 345 13.87 -10.31 2.94
C SER A 345 12.91 -10.91 3.98
N ALA A 346 11.70 -10.37 4.12
CA ALA A 346 10.71 -10.88 5.05
C ALA A 346 10.19 -12.27 4.64
N TYR A 347 9.93 -12.49 3.35
CA TYR A 347 9.49 -13.80 2.85
C TYR A 347 10.57 -14.85 2.96
N HIS A 348 11.83 -14.50 2.72
CA HIS A 348 12.97 -15.37 2.95
C HIS A 348 13.09 -15.77 4.43
N THR A 349 13.03 -14.80 5.34
CA THR A 349 13.05 -15.04 6.79
C THR A 349 11.90 -15.94 7.24
N ALA A 350 10.75 -15.85 6.58
CA ALA A 350 9.58 -16.68 6.86
C ALA A 350 9.59 -18.05 6.16
N GLY A 351 10.64 -18.40 5.39
CA GLY A 351 10.72 -19.64 4.61
C GLY A 351 9.64 -19.74 3.51
N ALA A 352 9.24 -18.60 2.93
CA ALA A 352 8.11 -18.49 2.03
C ALA A 352 8.47 -17.77 0.71
N ASP A 353 9.70 -17.93 0.22
CA ASP A 353 10.23 -17.24 -0.98
C ASP A 353 9.33 -17.36 -2.20
N ASN A 354 8.67 -18.51 -2.37
CA ASN A 354 7.76 -18.79 -3.48
C ASN A 354 6.40 -18.09 -3.36
N LYS A 355 6.14 -17.40 -2.27
CA LYS A 355 4.90 -16.67 -2.01
C LYS A 355 4.99 -15.16 -2.24
N PHE A 356 6.15 -14.64 -2.64
CA PHE A 356 6.31 -13.26 -3.10
C PHE A 356 6.83 -13.19 -4.52
N VAL A 357 6.11 -12.47 -5.37
CA VAL A 357 6.51 -12.19 -6.75
C VAL A 357 6.33 -10.70 -7.04
N LEU A 358 7.35 -10.07 -7.60
CA LEU A 358 7.24 -8.77 -8.29
C LEU A 358 7.25 -9.04 -9.79
N ARG A 359 6.13 -8.74 -10.45
CA ARG A 359 5.99 -8.77 -11.92
C ARG A 359 6.14 -7.36 -12.47
N VAL A 360 7.27 -7.09 -13.12
CA VAL A 360 7.52 -5.85 -13.84
C VAL A 360 7.10 -6.05 -15.30
N GLN A 361 6.24 -5.17 -15.81
CA GLN A 361 5.74 -5.21 -17.19
C GLN A 361 6.67 -4.36 -18.08
N PRO A 362 7.41 -4.94 -19.04
CA PRO A 362 8.35 -4.20 -19.87
C PRO A 362 7.68 -3.08 -20.67
N ASN A 363 8.35 -1.95 -20.83
CA ASN A 363 7.90 -0.79 -21.61
C ASN A 363 6.46 -0.35 -21.32
N THR A 364 5.98 -0.58 -20.10
CA THR A 364 4.61 -0.33 -19.71
C THR A 364 4.56 0.80 -18.69
N GLY A 365 3.70 1.81 -18.94
CA GLY A 365 3.39 2.88 -18.02
C GLY A 365 2.36 2.46 -16.96
N HIS A 366 1.49 3.41 -16.55
CA HIS A 366 0.50 3.21 -15.48
C HIS A 366 -0.72 2.39 -15.94
N LYS A 367 -0.52 1.13 -16.27
CA LYS A 367 -1.59 0.18 -16.67
C LYS A 367 -1.20 -1.26 -16.36
N VAL A 368 -2.18 -2.16 -16.32
CA VAL A 368 -1.98 -3.60 -16.23
C VAL A 368 -2.28 -4.23 -17.57
N ASN A 369 -1.33 -4.96 -18.14
CA ASN A 369 -1.45 -5.62 -19.42
C ASN A 369 -2.28 -6.92 -19.30
N PRO A 370 -2.90 -7.40 -20.39
CA PRO A 370 -3.69 -8.64 -20.39
C PRO A 370 -2.94 -9.85 -19.81
N ASP A 371 -1.68 -10.07 -20.20
CA ASP A 371 -0.86 -11.17 -19.66
C ASP A 371 -0.62 -11.08 -18.15
N SER A 372 -0.55 -9.86 -17.63
CA SER A 372 -0.43 -9.65 -16.18
C SER A 372 -1.75 -9.86 -15.45
N MET A 373 -2.89 -9.60 -16.09
CA MET A 373 -4.20 -9.95 -15.57
C MET A 373 -4.42 -11.47 -15.54
N VAL A 374 -3.95 -12.18 -16.56
CA VAL A 374 -3.95 -13.66 -16.54
C VAL A 374 -3.10 -14.17 -15.39
N ALA A 375 -1.88 -13.66 -15.22
CA ALA A 375 -1.01 -14.05 -14.11
C ALA A 375 -1.62 -13.73 -12.72
N ALA A 376 -2.31 -12.60 -12.58
CA ALA A 376 -3.03 -12.24 -11.35
C ALA A 376 -4.15 -13.24 -11.04
N ARG A 377 -4.95 -13.61 -12.06
CA ARG A 377 -6.01 -14.62 -11.91
C ARG A 377 -5.43 -15.99 -11.54
N GLU A 378 -4.39 -16.45 -12.24
CA GLU A 378 -3.71 -17.71 -11.94
C GLU A 378 -3.14 -17.74 -10.52
N TRP A 379 -2.59 -16.61 -10.04
CA TRP A 379 -2.10 -16.46 -8.68
C TRP A 379 -3.22 -16.63 -7.64
N LEU A 380 -4.35 -15.96 -7.85
CA LEU A 380 -5.52 -16.08 -6.96
C LEU A 380 -6.11 -17.49 -7.00
N VAL A 381 -6.25 -18.11 -8.18
CA VAL A 381 -6.72 -19.49 -8.33
C VAL A 381 -5.79 -20.46 -7.59
N ARG A 382 -4.48 -20.33 -7.80
CA ARG A 382 -3.48 -21.20 -7.16
C ARG A 382 -3.56 -21.20 -5.64
N TRP A 383 -3.75 -20.03 -5.04
CA TRP A 383 -3.64 -19.88 -3.58
C TRP A 383 -4.99 -19.93 -2.85
N LEU A 384 -6.09 -19.68 -3.53
CA LEU A 384 -7.43 -19.72 -2.93
C LEU A 384 -8.20 -21.00 -3.30
N GLN A 385 -7.87 -21.66 -4.39
CA GLN A 385 -8.44 -22.94 -4.84
C GLN A 385 -9.99 -22.91 -4.82
N PRO A 386 -10.64 -22.26 -5.77
CA PRO A 386 -12.07 -22.13 -5.87
C PRO A 386 -12.78 -23.48 -6.12
#